data_272dee3149e234745ef445891b8d50fa
#
_entry.id   272dee3149e234745ef445891b8d50fa
#
_cell.length_a   1.000
_cell.length_b   1.000
_cell.length_c   1.000
_cell.angle_alpha   90.00
_cell.angle_beta   90.00
_cell.angle_gamma   90.00
#
_symmetry.space_group_name_H-M   'P 1'
#
loop_
_entity.id
_entity.type
_entity.pdbx_description
1 polymer ?
#
loop_
_entity_poly.entity_id
_entity_poly.type
_entity_poly.pdbx_seq_one_letter_code
_entity_poly.pdbx_strand_id
1 'polypeptide(L)'
;MEDSDNPDVLKNRPLERIFKNNIARIIDFFLINQQFKFTSKEISKLSNTPLRSVQRILPHLVKNKVIIENRYKGKIKNYEMNTDFRLVEILSLYSIETVNMFIDEALEKQKENTLVINSKLLDSQ
;
A
#
# COMPACT_ATOMS: atom_id res chain seq x y z
N MET A 1 10.69 12.29 -5.37
CA MET A 1 9.89 11.42 -6.23
C MET A 1 8.45 11.85 -6.21
N GLU A 2 8.01 12.29 -7.35
CA GLU A 2 6.74 12.95 -7.52
C GLU A 2 5.53 12.02 -7.42
N ASP A 3 5.74 10.71 -7.66
CA ASP A 3 4.66 9.71 -7.64
C ASP A 3 3.99 9.57 -6.27
N SER A 4 4.74 9.77 -5.19
CA SER A 4 4.20 9.60 -3.83
C SER A 4 3.22 10.71 -3.44
N ASP A 5 3.21 11.83 -4.15
CA ASP A 5 2.30 12.94 -3.89
C ASP A 5 1.01 12.87 -4.70
N ASN A 6 0.92 11.92 -5.64
CA ASN A 6 -0.27 11.72 -6.46
C ASN A 6 -1.34 10.98 -5.65
N PRO A 7 -2.55 11.57 -5.44
CA PRO A 7 -3.62 10.92 -4.68
C PRO A 7 -4.02 9.54 -5.19
N ASP A 8 -3.98 9.31 -6.51
CA ASP A 8 -4.35 8.02 -7.09
C ASP A 8 -3.34 6.92 -6.75
N VAL A 9 -2.06 7.26 -6.67
CA VAL A 9 -1.01 6.34 -6.25
C VAL A 9 -1.19 6.00 -4.77
N LEU A 10 -1.50 7.00 -3.93
CA LEU A 10 -1.65 6.84 -2.48
C LEU A 10 -2.89 6.02 -2.09
N LYS A 11 -3.90 5.89 -2.97
CA LYS A 11 -5.05 5.02 -2.71
C LYS A 11 -4.65 3.57 -2.49
N ASN A 12 -3.60 3.10 -3.17
CA ASN A 12 -3.09 1.74 -3.05
C ASN A 12 -1.96 1.61 -2.03
N ARG A 13 -1.66 2.71 -1.31
CA ARG A 13 -0.55 2.76 -0.35
C ARG A 13 -1.02 3.42 0.95
N PRO A 14 -1.87 2.73 1.72
CA PRO A 14 -2.50 3.32 2.91
C PRO A 14 -1.51 3.75 3.98
N LEU A 15 -0.44 2.99 4.21
CA LEU A 15 0.56 3.37 5.20
C LEU A 15 1.43 4.52 4.69
N GLU A 16 1.81 4.52 3.41
CA GLU A 16 2.61 5.58 2.82
C GLU A 16 1.86 6.91 2.80
N ARG A 17 0.54 6.88 2.68
CA ARG A 17 -0.29 8.08 2.74
C ARG A 17 -0.06 8.88 4.02
N ILE A 18 0.13 8.19 5.14
CA ILE A 18 0.31 8.81 6.44
C ILE A 18 1.79 9.02 6.77
N PHE A 19 2.60 7.97 6.60
CA PHE A 19 3.99 7.98 7.04
C PHE A 19 4.98 8.50 5.99
N LYS A 20 4.61 8.47 4.71
CA LYS A 20 5.39 9.02 3.58
C LYS A 20 6.87 8.63 3.57
N ASN A 21 7.16 7.34 3.75
CA ASN A 21 8.52 6.84 3.70
C ASN A 21 8.60 5.50 2.96
N ASN A 22 9.82 5.07 2.64
CA ASN A 22 10.04 3.84 1.87
C ASN A 22 9.64 2.59 2.65
N ILE A 23 9.75 2.59 3.96
CA ILE A 23 9.34 1.46 4.81
C ILE A 23 7.83 1.24 4.66
N ALA A 24 7.06 2.30 4.80
CA ALA A 24 5.60 2.25 4.63
C ALA A 24 5.22 1.77 3.23
N ARG A 25 5.91 2.24 2.21
CA ARG A 25 5.69 1.84 0.83
C ARG A 25 5.90 0.33 0.62
N ILE A 26 6.96 -0.20 1.20
CA ILE A 26 7.27 -1.63 1.09
C ILE A 26 6.25 -2.47 1.86
N ILE A 27 5.83 -2.04 3.05
CA ILE A 27 4.81 -2.73 3.82
C ILE A 27 3.49 -2.74 3.03
N ASP A 28 3.08 -1.62 2.46
CA ASP A 28 1.87 -1.53 1.62
C ASP A 28 1.95 -2.50 0.44
N PHE A 29 3.11 -2.58 -0.21
CA PHE A 29 3.34 -3.51 -1.31
C PHE A 29 3.08 -4.96 -0.87
N PHE A 30 3.60 -5.37 0.27
CA PHE A 30 3.37 -6.71 0.80
C PHE A 30 1.93 -6.94 1.25
N LEU A 31 1.27 -5.92 1.80
CA LEU A 31 -0.14 -6.04 2.20
C LEU A 31 -1.05 -6.31 1.00
N ILE A 32 -0.78 -5.69 -0.13
CA ILE A 32 -1.53 -5.91 -1.37
C ILE A 32 -1.21 -7.28 -1.97
N ASN A 33 0.01 -7.77 -1.78
CA ASN A 33 0.52 -8.98 -2.41
C ASN A 33 0.83 -10.08 -1.39
N GLN A 34 -0.04 -10.27 -0.40
CA GLN A 34 0.21 -11.14 0.75
C GLN A 34 0.50 -12.60 0.42
N GLN A 35 0.01 -13.10 -0.70
CA GLN A 35 0.13 -14.49 -1.08
C GLN A 35 1.31 -14.79 -2.00
N PHE A 36 2.09 -13.78 -2.33
CA PHE A 36 3.18 -13.90 -3.29
C PHE A 36 4.55 -13.72 -2.64
N LYS A 37 5.56 -14.32 -3.27
CA LYS A 37 6.95 -14.21 -2.85
C LYS A 37 7.72 -13.41 -3.88
N PHE A 38 8.60 -12.53 -3.42
CA PHE A 38 9.34 -11.62 -4.28
C PHE A 38 10.82 -11.56 -3.91
N THR A 39 11.68 -11.46 -4.91
CA THR A 39 13.10 -11.11 -4.70
C THR A 39 13.21 -9.61 -4.42
N SER A 40 14.37 -9.18 -3.88
CA SER A 40 14.62 -7.76 -3.63
C SER A 40 14.51 -6.92 -4.90
N LYS A 41 14.94 -7.42 -6.02
CA LYS A 41 14.85 -6.73 -7.32
C LYS A 41 13.39 -6.56 -7.76
N GLU A 42 12.59 -7.60 -7.59
CA GLU A 42 11.16 -7.54 -7.91
C GLU A 42 10.45 -6.53 -7.00
N ILE A 43 10.76 -6.53 -5.71
CA ILE A 43 10.19 -5.57 -4.77
C ILE A 43 10.55 -4.15 -5.18
N SER A 44 11.81 -3.90 -5.51
CA SER A 44 12.28 -2.59 -5.97
C SER A 44 11.50 -2.12 -7.19
N LYS A 45 11.37 -2.97 -8.19
CA LYS A 45 10.71 -2.64 -9.44
C LYS A 45 9.21 -2.41 -9.25
N LEU A 46 8.53 -3.33 -8.57
CA LEU A 46 7.08 -3.30 -8.43
C LEU A 46 6.58 -2.25 -7.45
N SER A 47 7.35 -1.98 -6.40
CA SER A 47 7.01 -0.94 -5.42
C SER A 47 7.53 0.44 -5.79
N ASN A 48 8.26 0.55 -6.89
CA ASN A 48 8.91 1.79 -7.31
C ASN A 48 9.79 2.38 -6.21
N THR A 49 10.58 1.54 -5.57
CA THR A 49 11.50 1.90 -4.50
C THR A 49 12.93 1.57 -4.94
N PRO A 50 13.89 2.46 -4.74
CA PRO A 50 15.28 2.18 -5.11
C PRO A 50 15.77 0.88 -4.48
N LEU A 51 16.48 0.05 -5.25
CA LEU A 51 16.98 -1.24 -4.78
C LEU A 51 17.83 -1.12 -3.52
N ARG A 52 18.62 -0.07 -3.43
CA ARG A 52 19.46 0.20 -2.26
C ARG A 52 18.62 0.37 -0.99
N SER A 53 17.50 1.09 -1.10
CA SER A 53 16.56 1.26 -0.01
C SER A 53 15.89 -0.05 0.37
N VAL A 54 15.47 -0.83 -0.62
CA VAL A 54 14.87 -2.15 -0.40
C VAL A 54 15.84 -3.05 0.35
N GLN A 55 17.09 -3.14 -0.10
CA GLN A 55 18.11 -3.98 0.53
C GLN A 55 18.41 -3.58 1.98
N ARG A 56 18.28 -2.30 2.30
CA ARG A 56 18.45 -1.79 3.66
C ARG A 56 17.23 -2.09 4.55
N ILE A 57 16.05 -2.02 3.99
CA ILE A 57 14.77 -2.13 4.73
C ILE A 57 14.40 -3.59 5.00
N LEU A 58 14.61 -4.50 4.03
CA LEU A 58 14.18 -5.89 4.15
C LEU A 58 14.70 -6.59 5.40
N PRO A 59 16.00 -6.50 5.76
CA PRO A 59 16.49 -7.14 7.00
C PRO A 59 15.79 -6.64 8.25
N HIS A 60 15.44 -5.36 8.28
CA HIS A 60 14.72 -4.75 9.39
C HIS A 60 13.30 -5.33 9.52
N LEU A 61 12.60 -5.49 8.41
CA LEU A 61 11.27 -6.08 8.41
C LEU A 61 11.29 -7.57 8.76
N VAL A 62 12.32 -8.30 8.33
CA VAL A 62 12.52 -9.71 8.69
C VAL A 62 12.76 -9.83 10.20
N LYS A 63 13.64 -9.01 10.75
CA LYS A 63 13.95 -9.01 12.18
C LYS A 63 12.69 -8.76 13.02
N ASN A 64 11.82 -7.89 12.58
CA ASN A 64 10.59 -7.55 13.29
C ASN A 64 9.40 -8.44 12.91
N LYS A 65 9.65 -9.53 12.19
CA LYS A 65 8.67 -10.58 11.86
C LYS A 65 7.52 -10.12 10.95
N VAL A 66 7.66 -8.97 10.31
CA VAL A 66 6.65 -8.46 9.38
C VAL A 66 6.67 -9.26 8.07
N ILE A 67 7.87 -9.63 7.61
CA ILE A 67 8.05 -10.46 6.43
C ILE A 67 8.94 -11.66 6.78
N ILE A 68 8.83 -12.70 5.94
CA ILE A 68 9.62 -13.92 6.05
C ILE A 68 10.63 -13.96 4.90
N GLU A 69 11.89 -14.25 5.22
CA GLU A 69 12.94 -14.47 4.24
C GLU A 69 13.03 -15.95 3.94
N ASN A 70 12.91 -16.33 2.68
CA ASN A 70 13.11 -17.69 2.21
C ASN A 70 14.39 -17.77 1.39
N ARG A 71 15.14 -18.86 1.53
CA ARG A 71 16.37 -19.10 0.76
C ARG A 71 16.18 -20.32 -0.12
N TYR A 72 16.40 -20.14 -1.40
CA TYR A 72 16.40 -21.23 -2.37
C TYR A 72 17.81 -21.53 -2.83
N LYS A 73 18.23 -22.80 -2.76
CA LYS A 73 19.53 -23.27 -3.25
C LYS A 73 20.71 -22.40 -2.80
N GLY A 74 20.67 -21.91 -1.56
CA GLY A 74 21.76 -21.22 -0.89
C GLY A 74 22.03 -19.77 -1.29
N LYS A 75 21.57 -19.30 -2.44
CA LYS A 75 21.94 -17.97 -2.96
C LYS A 75 20.77 -17.06 -3.27
N ILE A 76 19.65 -17.61 -3.71
CA ILE A 76 18.48 -16.82 -4.08
C ILE A 76 17.57 -16.65 -2.87
N LYS A 77 17.32 -15.39 -2.51
CA LYS A 77 16.41 -15.06 -1.42
C LYS A 77 15.14 -14.48 -1.99
N ASN A 78 14.00 -14.90 -1.44
CA ASN A 78 12.75 -14.19 -1.67
C ASN A 78 12.07 -13.90 -0.35
N TYR A 79 11.08 -13.05 -0.41
CA TYR A 79 10.41 -12.50 0.76
C TYR A 79 8.90 -12.57 0.58
N GLU A 80 8.21 -12.84 1.67
CA GLU A 80 6.75 -12.87 1.69
C GLU A 80 6.23 -12.25 2.97
N MET A 81 4.99 -11.78 2.96
CA MET A 81 4.35 -11.26 4.15
C MET A 81 4.13 -12.39 5.17
N ASN A 82 4.41 -12.12 6.43
CA ASN A 82 4.17 -13.06 7.52
C ASN A 82 2.70 -12.97 7.96
N THR A 83 1.82 -13.66 7.25
CA THR A 83 0.38 -13.57 7.47
C THR A 83 -0.09 -14.17 8.79
N ASP A 84 0.73 -15.00 9.44
CA ASP A 84 0.41 -15.59 10.74
C ASP A 84 0.73 -14.66 11.91
N PHE A 85 1.44 -13.56 11.66
CA PHE A 85 1.80 -12.60 12.68
C PHE A 85 0.64 -11.64 12.95
N ARG A 86 0.22 -11.53 14.21
CA ARG A 86 -0.94 -10.72 14.59
C ARG A 86 -0.80 -9.26 14.17
N LEU A 87 0.40 -8.68 14.27
CA LEU A 87 0.63 -7.31 13.82
C LEU A 87 0.31 -7.12 12.34
N VAL A 88 0.67 -8.12 11.51
CA VAL A 88 0.37 -8.10 10.08
C VAL A 88 -1.14 -8.17 9.84
N GLU A 89 -1.84 -8.99 10.62
CA GLU A 89 -3.30 -9.05 10.57
C GLU A 89 -3.93 -7.69 10.89
N ILE A 90 -3.43 -7.00 11.91
CA ILE A 90 -3.89 -5.66 12.28
C ILE A 90 -3.59 -4.66 11.16
N LEU A 91 -2.40 -4.72 10.56
CA LEU A 91 -2.06 -3.87 9.42
C LEU A 91 -2.97 -4.12 8.22
N SER A 92 -3.36 -5.38 8.00
CA SER A 92 -4.30 -5.73 6.93
C SER A 92 -5.67 -5.08 7.17
N LEU A 93 -6.16 -5.12 8.39
CA LEU A 93 -7.42 -4.47 8.77
C LEU A 93 -7.33 -2.96 8.60
N TYR A 94 -6.22 -2.35 9.00
CA TYR A 94 -5.97 -0.93 8.80
C TYR A 94 -6.03 -0.56 7.31
N SER A 95 -5.42 -1.38 6.47
CA SER A 95 -5.42 -1.19 5.02
C SER A 95 -6.84 -1.20 4.46
N ILE A 96 -7.67 -2.16 4.88
CA ILE A 96 -9.06 -2.28 4.45
C ILE A 96 -9.86 -1.04 4.88
N GLU A 97 -9.70 -0.59 6.12
CA GLU A 97 -10.39 0.59 6.62
C GLU A 97 -10.01 1.85 5.84
N THR A 98 -8.75 1.98 5.46
CA THR A 98 -8.28 3.11 4.66
C THR A 98 -8.92 3.12 3.28
N VAL A 99 -9.05 1.95 2.65
CA VAL A 99 -9.73 1.82 1.36
C VAL A 99 -11.21 2.20 1.50
N ASN A 100 -11.86 1.75 2.56
CA ASN A 100 -13.27 2.11 2.84
C ASN A 100 -13.44 3.62 2.99
N MET A 101 -12.52 4.29 3.68
CA MET A 101 -12.53 5.76 3.78
C MET A 101 -12.47 6.44 2.41
N PHE A 102 -11.62 5.96 1.51
CA PHE A 102 -11.53 6.50 0.16
C PHE A 102 -12.84 6.31 -0.62
N ILE A 103 -13.47 5.15 -0.49
CA ILE A 103 -14.74 4.86 -1.14
C ILE A 103 -15.82 5.79 -0.62
N ASP A 104 -15.91 5.98 0.69
CA ASP A 104 -16.88 6.87 1.32
C ASP A 104 -16.69 8.32 0.86
N GLU A 105 -15.46 8.81 0.82
CA GLU A 105 -15.14 10.15 0.31
C GLU A 105 -15.56 10.31 -1.15
N ALA A 106 -15.30 9.31 -1.98
CA ALA A 106 -15.68 9.35 -3.38
C ALA A 106 -17.19 9.37 -3.56
N LEU A 107 -17.94 8.60 -2.76
CA LEU A 107 -19.38 8.57 -2.79
C LEU A 107 -19.99 9.91 -2.33
N GLU A 108 -19.43 10.53 -1.32
CA GLU A 108 -19.85 11.86 -0.86
C GLU A 108 -19.64 12.92 -1.95
N LYS A 109 -18.50 12.90 -2.62
CA LYS A 109 -18.24 13.81 -3.74
C LYS A 109 -19.24 13.62 -4.88
N GLN A 110 -19.59 12.37 -5.18
CA GLN A 110 -20.62 12.09 -6.19
C GLN A 110 -21.99 12.63 -5.79
N LYS A 111 -22.37 12.48 -4.52
CA LYS A 111 -23.63 13.04 -4.00
C LYS A 111 -23.65 14.54 -4.10
N GLU A 112 -22.58 15.23 -3.71
CA GLU A 112 -22.45 16.67 -3.82
C GLU A 112 -22.57 17.14 -5.26
N ASN A 113 -21.90 16.49 -6.19
CA ASN A 113 -21.95 16.80 -7.61
C ASN A 113 -23.37 16.59 -8.17
N THR A 114 -24.05 15.53 -7.77
CA THR A 114 -25.41 15.24 -8.18
C THR A 114 -26.38 16.32 -7.65
N LEU A 115 -26.23 16.74 -6.40
CA LEU A 115 -27.05 17.80 -5.82
C LEU A 115 -26.85 19.14 -6.54
N VAL A 116 -25.61 19.47 -6.88
CA VAL A 116 -25.29 20.70 -7.62
C VAL A 116 -25.94 20.66 -9.03
N ILE A 117 -25.84 19.55 -9.73
CA ILE A 117 -26.45 19.39 -11.06
C ILE A 117 -27.97 19.52 -10.96
N ASN A 118 -28.60 18.86 -10.00
CA ASN A 118 -30.05 18.94 -9.80
C ASN A 118 -30.49 20.37 -9.47
N SER A 119 -29.74 21.08 -8.64
CA SER A 119 -30.00 22.47 -8.31
C SER A 119 -29.95 23.37 -9.55
N LYS A 120 -28.94 23.18 -10.41
CA LYS A 120 -28.80 23.92 -11.67
C LYS A 120 -29.95 23.63 -12.65
N LEU A 121 -30.40 22.37 -12.72
CA LEU A 121 -31.52 21.98 -13.57
C LEU A 121 -32.83 22.63 -13.10
N LEU A 122 -33.06 22.73 -11.80
CA LEU A 122 -34.22 23.39 -11.21
C LEU A 122 -34.19 24.90 -11.47
N ASP A 123 -33.04 25.52 -11.40
CA ASP A 123 -32.87 26.96 -11.62
C ASP A 123 -33.07 27.34 -13.08
N SER A 124 -32.91 26.41 -14.01
CA SER A 124 -33.07 26.66 -15.46
C SER A 124 -34.53 26.57 -15.95
N GLN A 125 -35.44 26.19 -15.07
CA GLN A 125 -36.90 26.15 -15.33
C GLN A 125 -37.57 27.42 -14.85
#